data_56f0992693c4c053a06aa77b5e50ac7d
#
_entry.id   56f0992693c4c053a06aa77b5e50ac7d
#
_cell.length_a   1.000
_cell.length_b   1.000
_cell.length_c   1.000
_cell.angle_alpha   90.00
_cell.angle_beta   90.00
_cell.angle_gamma   90.00
#
_symmetry.space_group_name_H-M   'P 1'
#
loop_
_entity.id
_entity.type
_entity.pdbx_description
1 polymer ?
#
loop_
_entity_poly.entity_id
_entity_poly.type
_entity_poly.pdbx_seq_one_letter_code
_entity_poly.pdbx_strand_id
1 'polypeptide(L)'
;LPTLQPWFNTIRPPAQQFVFVRNPFFHRVDSAGNQLPYINRVLMNISDGKLIPAKASAGEIDLQARSLFMSHFTFLKQAEAKEDFKTRLWETAQGARIAIFPNMHVADPAWRELFRNKDFRHALSLAIDREEINEVIYFGLATASNNTVLERSPLFKEEYRDKWARLDLDAANELLDGLGLTKRDGDGVRLLPDGRRMEIVVETAGEETEQTDVLELIHDTWFEIGIKIFTRPSQREVFRNRVFSGETQMGVWSGVNNGIVTASMSPFEFVPTQQVQYQWPKWGQYYETGGQAGDQIDIPEAQELFNLFKLWQTTEEPERRAEIWGRILEINTEETYSIGVVCCTRQPVIVADNLKNVPLEAIYAWDPGAHFGIYLPDTFYFDDVAGR
;
A
#
# COMPACT_ATOMS: atom_id res chain seq x y z
N LEU A 1 -6.09 31.64 10.07
CA LEU A 1 -7.19 31.43 9.11
C LEU A 1 -8.34 30.76 9.81
N PRO A 2 -9.60 31.12 9.49
CA PRO A 2 -10.78 30.40 9.99
C PRO A 2 -10.69 28.91 9.61
N THR A 3 -11.13 28.02 10.49
CA THR A 3 -11.14 26.59 10.25
C THR A 3 -12.44 25.97 10.72
N LEU A 4 -12.90 24.94 10.03
CA LEU A 4 -14.04 24.09 10.43
C LEU A 4 -13.58 22.83 11.17
N GLN A 5 -12.27 22.69 11.40
CA GLN A 5 -11.69 21.53 12.11
C GLN A 5 -11.96 21.61 13.62
N PRO A 6 -12.06 20.48 14.32
CA PRO A 6 -12.29 20.44 15.77
C PRO A 6 -11.14 21.03 16.58
N TRP A 7 -9.94 20.97 16.07
CA TRP A 7 -8.75 21.59 16.65
C TRP A 7 -7.99 22.42 15.62
N PHE A 8 -7.26 23.41 16.08
CA PHE A 8 -6.35 24.20 15.24
C PHE A 8 -4.96 24.26 15.84
N ASN A 9 -3.97 24.20 14.98
CA ASN A 9 -2.57 24.23 15.36
C ASN A 9 -2.16 25.65 15.81
N THR A 10 -1.45 25.73 16.94
CA THR A 10 -0.92 26.99 17.51
C THR A 10 0.56 27.18 17.31
N ILE A 11 1.29 26.16 16.85
CA ILE A 11 2.75 26.17 16.67
C ILE A 11 3.09 26.23 15.18
N ARG A 12 3.91 27.18 14.76
CA ARG A 12 4.35 27.30 13.38
C ARG A 12 5.52 26.35 13.07
N PRO A 13 5.55 25.72 11.87
CA PRO A 13 6.72 24.99 11.42
C PRO A 13 7.96 25.92 11.24
N PRO A 14 9.19 25.38 11.39
CA PRO A 14 9.52 24.03 11.86
C PRO A 14 9.40 23.87 13.39
N ALA A 15 8.91 22.73 13.86
CA ALA A 15 8.82 22.44 15.30
C ALA A 15 8.92 20.92 15.53
N GLN A 16 9.44 20.51 16.68
CA GLN A 16 9.48 19.11 17.09
C GLN A 16 8.19 18.64 17.76
N GLN A 17 7.38 19.59 18.26
CA GLN A 17 6.06 19.32 18.82
C GLN A 17 5.06 20.34 18.30
N PHE A 18 3.92 19.86 17.84
CA PHE A 18 2.78 20.69 17.49
C PHE A 18 1.70 20.57 18.57
N VAL A 19 1.10 21.71 18.90
CA VAL A 19 0.03 21.81 19.89
C VAL A 19 -1.24 22.27 19.18
N PHE A 20 -2.21 21.38 19.17
CA PHE A 20 -3.52 21.68 18.65
C PHE A 20 -4.47 21.97 19.81
N VAL A 21 -5.19 23.07 19.76
CA VAL A 21 -6.17 23.46 20.78
C VAL A 21 -7.58 23.38 20.24
N ARG A 22 -8.53 23.10 21.13
CA ARG A 22 -9.96 23.02 20.82
C ARG A 22 -10.44 24.27 20.11
N ASN A 23 -11.20 24.08 19.03
CA ASN A 23 -11.86 25.17 18.32
C ASN A 23 -13.18 25.53 19.04
N PRO A 24 -13.31 26.71 19.67
CA PRO A 24 -14.52 27.10 20.37
C PRO A 24 -15.73 27.35 19.43
N PHE A 25 -15.48 27.43 18.13
CA PHE A 25 -16.50 27.62 17.09
C PHE A 25 -16.76 26.35 16.28
N PHE A 26 -16.32 25.19 16.77
CA PHE A 26 -16.59 23.93 16.07
C PHE A 26 -18.10 23.67 16.06
N HIS A 27 -18.62 23.31 14.90
CA HIS A 27 -20.06 23.29 14.61
C HIS A 27 -20.81 22.05 15.12
N ARG A 28 -20.09 21.00 15.56
CA ARG A 28 -20.71 19.74 15.99
C ARG A 28 -21.01 19.76 17.49
N VAL A 29 -22.12 19.12 17.82
CA VAL A 29 -22.54 18.84 19.20
C VAL A 29 -22.86 17.36 19.37
N ASP A 30 -22.81 16.86 20.59
CA ASP A 30 -23.31 15.53 20.94
C ASP A 30 -24.85 15.50 21.05
N SER A 31 -25.41 14.33 21.35
CA SER A 31 -26.87 14.16 21.52
C SER A 31 -27.45 14.91 22.73
N ALA A 32 -26.64 15.33 23.68
CA ALA A 32 -27.04 16.14 24.84
C ALA A 32 -26.85 17.65 24.62
N GLY A 33 -26.38 18.05 23.44
CA GLY A 33 -26.13 19.45 23.09
C GLY A 33 -24.77 19.99 23.54
N ASN A 34 -23.87 19.17 24.08
CA ASN A 34 -22.53 19.60 24.44
C ASN A 34 -21.65 19.78 23.19
N GLN A 35 -20.94 20.90 23.12
CA GLN A 35 -20.06 21.17 21.98
C GLN A 35 -18.83 20.26 21.96
N LEU A 36 -18.57 19.65 20.81
CA LEU A 36 -17.35 18.90 20.52
C LEU A 36 -16.19 19.86 20.14
N PRO A 37 -14.92 19.40 20.16
CA PRO A 37 -14.45 18.12 20.68
C PRO A 37 -14.42 18.09 22.20
N TYR A 38 -14.43 16.90 22.80
CA TYR A 38 -14.28 16.76 24.25
C TYR A 38 -12.84 17.03 24.72
N ILE A 39 -11.85 16.63 23.92
CA ILE A 39 -10.43 16.83 24.24
C ILE A 39 -10.02 18.27 23.93
N ASN A 40 -9.50 18.96 24.95
CA ASN A 40 -9.12 20.37 24.83
C ASN A 40 -7.78 20.58 24.07
N ARG A 41 -6.86 19.63 24.15
CA ARG A 41 -5.51 19.73 23.53
C ARG A 41 -5.08 18.41 22.95
N VAL A 42 -4.48 18.46 21.76
CA VAL A 42 -3.79 17.33 21.12
C VAL A 42 -2.33 17.73 20.95
N LEU A 43 -1.43 16.93 21.48
CA LEU A 43 0.02 17.09 21.34
C LEU A 43 0.51 16.10 20.26
N MET A 44 1.14 16.62 19.24
CA MET A 44 1.75 15.79 18.17
C MET A 44 3.26 15.99 18.20
N ASN A 45 3.96 14.97 18.60
CA ASN A 45 5.43 14.95 18.60
C ASN A 45 5.96 14.45 17.26
N ILE A 46 6.94 15.15 16.69
CA ILE A 46 7.67 14.69 15.51
C ILE A 46 8.83 13.82 15.99
N SER A 47 8.90 12.61 15.48
CA SER A 47 9.93 11.63 15.84
C SER A 47 10.31 10.82 14.61
N ASP A 48 11.51 10.25 14.60
CA ASP A 48 11.88 9.21 13.66
C ASP A 48 10.94 8.01 13.82
N GLY A 49 10.45 7.47 12.70
CA GLY A 49 9.51 6.34 12.69
C GLY A 49 10.03 5.13 13.47
N LYS A 50 11.35 4.88 13.44
CA LYS A 50 12.00 3.77 14.17
C LYS A 50 11.95 3.91 15.69
N LEU A 51 11.75 5.13 16.21
CA LEU A 51 11.65 5.38 17.66
C LEU A 51 10.20 5.26 18.17
N ILE A 52 9.20 5.29 17.28
CA ILE A 52 7.77 5.28 17.68
C ILE A 52 7.41 4.02 18.47
N PRO A 53 7.81 2.79 18.08
CA PRO A 53 7.51 1.59 18.89
C PRO A 53 8.05 1.65 20.32
N ALA A 54 9.26 2.18 20.50
CA ALA A 54 9.86 2.34 21.83
C ALA A 54 9.10 3.37 22.68
N LYS A 55 8.71 4.51 22.09
CA LYS A 55 7.89 5.52 22.78
C LYS A 55 6.50 4.99 23.14
N ALA A 56 5.89 4.23 22.26
CA ALA A 56 4.60 3.57 22.51
C ALA A 56 4.73 2.59 23.69
N SER A 57 5.77 1.76 23.71
CA SER A 57 6.00 0.79 24.80
C SER A 57 6.39 1.41 26.14
N ALA A 58 6.80 2.67 26.15
CA ALA A 58 7.10 3.44 27.36
C ALA A 58 5.88 4.24 27.90
N GLY A 59 4.68 4.04 27.34
CA GLY A 59 3.46 4.73 27.79
C GLY A 59 3.43 6.24 27.46
N GLU A 60 4.28 6.70 26.52
CA GLU A 60 4.35 8.13 26.14
C GLU A 60 3.23 8.57 25.18
N ILE A 61 2.36 7.66 24.77
CA ILE A 61 1.42 7.86 23.66
C ILE A 61 0.01 7.41 24.05
N ASP A 62 -0.98 8.26 23.88
CA ASP A 62 -2.39 7.93 24.13
C ASP A 62 -3.07 7.23 22.93
N LEU A 63 -2.69 7.60 21.70
CA LEU A 63 -3.25 7.04 20.45
C LEU A 63 -2.20 7.02 19.35
N GLN A 64 -1.87 5.85 18.81
CA GLN A 64 -0.89 5.71 17.73
C GLN A 64 -1.17 4.47 16.88
N ALA A 65 -1.00 4.62 15.56
CA ALA A 65 -0.97 3.50 14.62
C ALA A 65 0.20 3.65 13.62
N ARG A 66 0.42 4.86 13.09
CA ARG A 66 1.46 5.11 12.08
C ARG A 66 2.84 4.71 12.61
N SER A 67 3.64 4.05 11.78
CA SER A 67 4.97 3.50 12.11
C SER A 67 4.94 2.40 13.19
N LEU A 68 3.79 1.78 13.41
CA LEU A 68 3.64 0.52 14.12
C LEU A 68 3.33 -0.58 13.10
N PHE A 69 4.08 -1.69 13.15
CA PHE A 69 3.99 -2.82 12.21
C PHE A 69 3.76 -4.12 12.98
N MET A 70 3.37 -5.18 12.28
CA MET A 70 3.16 -6.49 12.91
C MET A 70 4.42 -7.03 13.60
N SER A 71 5.61 -6.74 13.09
CA SER A 71 6.89 -7.06 13.73
C SER A 71 7.04 -6.48 15.15
N HIS A 72 6.33 -5.38 15.46
CA HIS A 72 6.33 -4.77 16.80
C HIS A 72 5.28 -5.37 17.74
N PHE A 73 4.34 -6.20 17.24
CA PHE A 73 3.16 -6.62 17.98
C PHE A 73 3.51 -7.31 19.31
N THR A 74 4.40 -8.31 19.29
CA THR A 74 4.80 -9.04 20.49
C THR A 74 5.42 -8.11 21.54
N PHE A 75 6.27 -7.20 21.10
CA PHE A 75 6.92 -6.21 21.97
C PHE A 75 5.89 -5.27 22.62
N LEU A 76 4.93 -4.76 21.84
CA LEU A 76 3.86 -3.90 22.33
C LEU A 76 2.92 -4.64 23.29
N LYS A 77 2.60 -5.89 23.00
CA LYS A 77 1.78 -6.74 23.89
C LYS A 77 2.45 -7.01 25.24
N GLN A 78 3.78 -7.16 25.26
CA GLN A 78 4.53 -7.30 26.51
C GLN A 78 4.53 -6.01 27.34
N ALA A 79 4.54 -4.84 26.68
CA ALA A 79 4.50 -3.55 27.35
C ALA A 79 3.13 -3.27 28.01
N GLU A 80 2.02 -3.78 27.46
CA GLU A 80 0.67 -3.67 28.07
C GLU A 80 0.59 -4.20 29.51
N ALA A 81 1.50 -5.08 29.92
CA ALA A 81 1.54 -5.60 31.29
C ALA A 81 2.08 -4.57 32.31
N LYS A 82 2.69 -3.48 31.84
CA LYS A 82 3.37 -2.49 32.65
C LYS A 82 2.83 -1.08 32.49
N GLU A 83 2.22 -0.82 31.35
CA GLU A 83 1.76 0.50 30.94
C GLU A 83 0.23 0.51 30.72
N ASP A 84 -0.37 1.66 30.89
CA ASP A 84 -1.83 1.86 30.87
C ASP A 84 -2.33 2.03 29.42
N PHE A 85 -2.12 1.06 28.52
CA PHE A 85 -2.66 1.04 27.18
C PHE A 85 -3.04 -0.37 26.69
N LYS A 86 -3.75 -0.44 25.57
CA LYS A 86 -4.04 -1.69 24.84
C LYS A 86 -3.56 -1.58 23.41
N THR A 87 -2.95 -2.66 22.90
CA THR A 87 -2.64 -2.84 21.49
C THR A 87 -3.82 -3.54 20.83
N ARG A 88 -4.56 -2.81 19.97
CA ARG A 88 -5.64 -3.34 19.14
C ARG A 88 -5.06 -3.73 17.78
N LEU A 89 -5.67 -4.69 17.12
CA LEU A 89 -5.35 -5.08 15.76
C LEU A 89 -6.50 -4.68 14.85
N TRP A 90 -6.33 -3.58 14.11
CA TRP A 90 -7.30 -3.14 13.12
C TRP A 90 -6.96 -3.73 11.75
N GLU A 91 -7.98 -3.94 10.92
CA GLU A 91 -7.77 -4.38 9.54
C GLU A 91 -7.24 -3.26 8.67
N THR A 92 -6.40 -3.60 7.68
CA THR A 92 -6.03 -2.65 6.62
C THR A 92 -7.01 -2.77 5.45
N ALA A 93 -7.18 -1.69 4.67
CA ALA A 93 -8.04 -1.70 3.48
C ALA A 93 -7.25 -1.75 2.17
N GLN A 94 -5.94 -1.88 2.23
CA GLN A 94 -5.09 -1.94 1.04
C GLN A 94 -5.33 -3.22 0.26
N GLY A 95 -5.42 -3.12 -1.07
CA GLY A 95 -5.57 -4.28 -1.96
C GLY A 95 -4.39 -5.26 -1.88
N ALA A 96 -3.19 -4.73 -1.60
CA ALA A 96 -2.05 -5.52 -1.13
C ALA A 96 -1.25 -4.69 -0.12
N ARG A 97 -0.76 -5.33 0.94
CA ARG A 97 0.12 -4.68 1.92
C ARG A 97 1.48 -4.37 1.29
N ILE A 98 2.01 -5.32 0.55
CA ILE A 98 3.22 -5.21 -0.24
C ILE A 98 2.85 -5.52 -1.69
N ALA A 99 3.20 -4.62 -2.60
CA ALA A 99 3.12 -4.83 -4.03
C ALA A 99 4.43 -4.47 -4.72
N ILE A 100 4.77 -5.24 -5.74
CA ILE A 100 5.95 -5.05 -6.58
C ILE A 100 5.49 -4.44 -7.89
N PHE A 101 6.20 -3.42 -8.36
CA PHE A 101 5.85 -2.63 -9.53
C PHE A 101 6.98 -2.70 -10.57
N PRO A 102 6.89 -3.63 -11.55
CA PRO A 102 7.77 -3.59 -12.72
C PRO A 102 7.56 -2.27 -13.47
N ASN A 103 8.62 -1.47 -13.66
CA ASN A 103 8.50 -0.16 -14.31
C ASN A 103 8.47 -0.32 -15.84
N MET A 104 7.29 -0.22 -16.46
CA MET A 104 7.12 -0.31 -17.92
C MET A 104 7.75 0.87 -18.69
N HIS A 105 8.27 1.87 -17.98
CA HIS A 105 8.98 3.02 -18.55
C HIS A 105 10.47 3.01 -18.18
N VAL A 106 11.00 1.87 -17.72
CA VAL A 106 12.44 1.75 -17.45
C VAL A 106 13.25 2.14 -18.69
N ALA A 107 14.35 2.87 -18.47
CA ALA A 107 15.16 3.40 -19.58
C ALA A 107 15.86 2.28 -20.39
N ASP A 108 16.23 1.19 -19.73
CA ASP A 108 16.83 0.02 -20.38
C ASP A 108 15.81 -0.70 -21.28
N PRO A 109 16.05 -0.78 -22.59
CA PRO A 109 15.08 -1.34 -23.53
C PRO A 109 14.82 -2.82 -23.35
N ALA A 110 15.83 -3.63 -22.96
CA ALA A 110 15.65 -5.06 -22.74
C ALA A 110 14.73 -5.33 -21.53
N TRP A 111 14.92 -4.60 -20.43
CA TRP A 111 14.05 -4.67 -19.28
C TRP A 111 12.67 -4.10 -19.56
N ARG A 112 12.57 -3.02 -20.33
CA ARG A 112 11.28 -2.43 -20.70
C ARG A 112 10.42 -3.41 -21.50
N GLU A 113 11.01 -4.13 -22.45
CA GLU A 113 10.32 -5.15 -23.24
C GLU A 113 9.78 -6.27 -22.33
N LEU A 114 10.61 -6.79 -21.42
CA LEU A 114 10.21 -7.84 -20.48
C LEU A 114 9.12 -7.36 -19.52
N PHE A 115 9.27 -6.19 -18.90
CA PHE A 115 8.25 -5.69 -17.96
C PHE A 115 6.92 -5.36 -18.63
N ARG A 116 6.91 -5.07 -19.93
CA ARG A 116 5.68 -4.90 -20.73
C ARG A 116 5.05 -6.22 -21.16
N ASN A 117 5.78 -7.31 -21.12
CA ASN A 117 5.27 -8.64 -21.43
C ASN A 117 4.56 -9.26 -20.22
N LYS A 118 3.27 -9.63 -20.39
CA LYS A 118 2.47 -10.19 -19.27
C LYS A 118 2.98 -11.55 -18.80
N ASP A 119 3.47 -12.41 -19.72
CA ASP A 119 3.96 -13.74 -19.35
C ASP A 119 5.19 -13.64 -18.45
N PHE A 120 6.03 -12.60 -18.66
CA PHE A 120 7.13 -12.29 -17.75
C PHE A 120 6.62 -11.89 -16.37
N ARG A 121 5.61 -11.01 -16.28
CA ARG A 121 5.02 -10.60 -15.00
C ARG A 121 4.30 -11.75 -14.30
N HIS A 122 3.64 -12.63 -15.06
CA HIS A 122 3.04 -13.86 -14.53
C HIS A 122 4.08 -14.80 -13.93
N ALA A 123 5.20 -15.01 -14.63
CA ALA A 123 6.32 -15.82 -14.11
C ALA A 123 6.85 -15.27 -12.80
N LEU A 124 7.04 -13.95 -12.69
CA LEU A 124 7.45 -13.31 -11.44
C LEU A 124 6.43 -13.53 -10.33
N SER A 125 5.15 -13.41 -10.63
CA SER A 125 4.07 -13.56 -9.65
C SER A 125 3.95 -15.01 -9.16
N LEU A 126 4.02 -15.98 -10.07
CA LEU A 126 3.96 -17.42 -9.75
C LEU A 126 5.17 -17.92 -8.95
N ALA A 127 6.28 -17.17 -8.96
CA ALA A 127 7.47 -17.51 -8.21
C ALA A 127 7.55 -16.82 -6.83
N ILE A 128 6.45 -16.34 -6.28
CA ILE A 128 6.39 -15.78 -4.91
C ILE A 128 5.69 -16.77 -4.00
N ASP A 129 6.39 -17.24 -2.97
CA ASP A 129 5.77 -18.02 -1.88
C ASP A 129 5.07 -17.08 -0.88
N ARG A 130 3.82 -16.76 -1.20
CA ARG A 130 2.98 -15.87 -0.39
C ARG A 130 2.58 -16.48 0.94
N GLU A 131 2.48 -17.81 1.01
CA GLU A 131 2.14 -18.50 2.25
C GLU A 131 3.31 -18.47 3.22
N GLU A 132 4.55 -18.73 2.77
CA GLU A 132 5.73 -18.57 3.60
C GLU A 132 5.89 -17.13 4.10
N ILE A 133 5.71 -16.14 3.23
CA ILE A 133 5.74 -14.72 3.62
C ILE A 133 4.67 -14.41 4.66
N ASN A 134 3.45 -14.94 4.50
CA ASN A 134 2.38 -14.76 5.48
C ASN A 134 2.74 -15.35 6.84
N GLU A 135 3.25 -16.57 6.87
CA GLU A 135 3.64 -17.23 8.12
C GLU A 135 4.80 -16.49 8.82
N VAL A 136 5.87 -16.18 8.07
CA VAL A 136 7.11 -15.61 8.64
C VAL A 136 6.94 -14.16 9.08
N ILE A 137 6.29 -13.32 8.24
CA ILE A 137 6.21 -11.87 8.46
C ILE A 137 4.92 -11.46 9.16
N TYR A 138 3.79 -12.13 8.86
CA TYR A 138 2.45 -11.73 9.32
C TYR A 138 1.81 -12.72 10.29
N PHE A 139 2.56 -13.76 10.75
CA PHE A 139 2.09 -14.75 11.73
C PHE A 139 0.85 -15.53 11.27
N GLY A 140 0.67 -15.74 9.96
CA GLY A 140 -0.52 -16.35 9.39
C GLY A 140 -1.79 -15.48 9.46
N LEU A 141 -1.67 -14.19 9.79
CA LEU A 141 -2.83 -13.29 9.99
C LEU A 141 -3.18 -12.45 8.75
N ALA A 142 -2.48 -12.65 7.65
CA ALA A 142 -2.75 -12.02 6.36
C ALA A 142 -3.40 -13.04 5.40
N THR A 143 -3.64 -12.62 4.17
CA THR A 143 -4.16 -13.48 3.10
C THR A 143 -3.26 -13.31 1.86
N ALA A 144 -2.81 -14.43 1.27
CA ALA A 144 -2.12 -14.42 -0.02
C ALA A 144 -3.03 -13.76 -1.08
N SER A 145 -2.51 -12.82 -1.85
CA SER A 145 -3.35 -12.04 -2.76
C SER A 145 -2.57 -11.34 -3.86
N ASN A 146 -3.22 -11.17 -4.99
CA ASN A 146 -2.85 -10.13 -5.94
C ASN A 146 -3.14 -8.73 -5.39
N ASN A 147 -2.65 -7.69 -6.09
CA ASN A 147 -2.98 -6.30 -5.79
C ASN A 147 -4.35 -5.93 -6.42
N THR A 148 -5.42 -6.19 -5.69
CA THR A 148 -6.80 -6.06 -6.19
C THR A 148 -7.77 -5.60 -5.10
N VAL A 149 -9.07 -5.61 -5.41
CA VAL A 149 -10.14 -5.33 -4.43
C VAL A 149 -10.28 -6.48 -3.43
N LEU A 150 -10.70 -6.15 -2.20
CA LEU A 150 -10.85 -7.08 -1.09
C LEU A 150 -12.27 -7.69 -1.03
N GLU A 151 -12.44 -8.79 -0.34
CA GLU A 151 -13.73 -9.50 -0.18
C GLU A 151 -14.89 -8.62 0.34
N ARG A 152 -14.58 -7.54 1.06
CA ARG A 152 -15.58 -6.57 1.51
C ARG A 152 -16.09 -5.64 0.39
N SER A 153 -15.42 -5.60 -0.75
CA SER A 153 -15.91 -4.87 -1.91
C SER A 153 -17.02 -5.67 -2.61
N PRO A 154 -18.15 -5.03 -2.98
CA PRO A 154 -19.19 -5.71 -3.78
C PRO A 154 -18.71 -6.06 -5.21
N LEU A 155 -17.53 -5.59 -5.62
CA LEU A 155 -16.92 -5.87 -6.91
C LEU A 155 -15.97 -7.07 -6.87
N PHE A 156 -15.73 -7.66 -5.69
CA PHE A 156 -14.78 -8.74 -5.49
C PHE A 156 -15.19 -10.02 -6.20
N LYS A 157 -14.20 -10.68 -6.80
CA LYS A 157 -14.26 -12.08 -7.24
C LYS A 157 -12.99 -12.79 -6.76
N GLU A 158 -13.09 -14.03 -6.31
CA GLU A 158 -11.93 -14.83 -5.89
C GLU A 158 -10.85 -14.92 -6.97
N GLU A 159 -11.28 -15.00 -8.25
CA GLU A 159 -10.37 -15.01 -9.39
C GLU A 159 -9.42 -13.81 -9.41
N TYR A 160 -9.87 -12.63 -8.99
CA TYR A 160 -9.02 -11.43 -8.96
C TYR A 160 -7.91 -11.55 -7.91
N ARG A 161 -8.21 -12.22 -6.79
CA ARG A 161 -7.25 -12.49 -5.72
C ARG A 161 -6.26 -13.58 -6.08
N ASP A 162 -6.75 -14.69 -6.65
CA ASP A 162 -6.03 -15.96 -6.68
C ASP A 162 -5.29 -16.22 -8.00
N LYS A 163 -5.75 -15.65 -9.12
CA LYS A 163 -5.12 -15.86 -10.43
C LYS A 163 -3.69 -15.32 -10.42
N TRP A 164 -2.73 -16.16 -10.84
CA TRP A 164 -1.28 -15.88 -10.79
C TRP A 164 -0.69 -15.67 -9.38
N ALA A 165 -1.44 -15.91 -8.30
CA ALA A 165 -1.01 -15.67 -6.92
C ALA A 165 -0.48 -16.91 -6.19
N ARG A 166 -0.69 -18.11 -6.71
CA ARG A 166 -0.15 -19.36 -6.15
C ARG A 166 1.33 -19.53 -6.50
N LEU A 167 2.07 -20.22 -5.65
CA LEU A 167 3.44 -20.64 -5.97
C LEU A 167 3.39 -21.77 -7.01
N ASP A 168 4.07 -21.57 -8.14
CA ASP A 168 4.19 -22.57 -9.22
C ASP A 168 5.49 -22.29 -10.01
N LEU A 169 6.60 -22.79 -9.49
CA LEU A 169 7.92 -22.57 -10.07
C LEU A 169 8.09 -23.26 -11.44
N ASP A 170 7.40 -24.37 -11.67
CA ASP A 170 7.42 -25.06 -12.96
C ASP A 170 6.75 -24.21 -14.02
N ALA A 171 5.52 -23.73 -13.76
CA ALA A 171 4.82 -22.85 -14.68
C ALA A 171 5.58 -21.51 -14.90
N ALA A 172 6.22 -20.96 -13.87
CA ALA A 172 7.05 -19.77 -13.99
C ALA A 172 8.26 -20.02 -14.92
N ASN A 173 8.94 -21.14 -14.78
CA ASN A 173 10.04 -21.53 -15.66
C ASN A 173 9.56 -21.76 -17.10
N GLU A 174 8.41 -22.42 -17.31
CA GLU A 174 7.81 -22.64 -18.65
C GLU A 174 7.50 -21.31 -19.36
N LEU A 175 6.94 -20.32 -18.62
CA LEU A 175 6.68 -18.99 -19.17
C LEU A 175 7.99 -18.28 -19.59
N LEU A 176 9.02 -18.32 -18.74
CA LEU A 176 10.33 -17.72 -19.05
C LEU A 176 11.00 -18.42 -20.24
N ASP A 177 10.92 -19.73 -20.32
CA ASP A 177 11.44 -20.50 -21.45
C ASP A 177 10.68 -20.21 -22.75
N GLY A 178 9.36 -20.02 -22.68
CA GLY A 178 8.51 -19.59 -23.78
C GLY A 178 8.87 -18.20 -24.33
N LEU A 179 9.43 -17.33 -23.48
CA LEU A 179 10.00 -16.04 -23.88
C LEU A 179 11.42 -16.13 -24.46
N GLY A 180 11.97 -17.34 -24.61
CA GLY A 180 13.32 -17.55 -25.12
C GLY A 180 14.45 -17.30 -24.10
N LEU A 181 14.12 -17.13 -22.82
CA LEU A 181 15.06 -16.86 -21.73
C LEU A 181 15.65 -18.17 -21.16
N THR A 182 16.06 -19.10 -22.03
CA THR A 182 16.48 -20.47 -21.64
C THR A 182 17.93 -20.57 -21.19
N LYS A 183 18.78 -19.62 -21.57
CA LYS A 183 20.20 -19.65 -21.24
C LYS A 183 20.44 -19.22 -19.80
N ARG A 184 21.25 -19.97 -19.07
CA ARG A 184 21.71 -19.66 -17.71
C ARG A 184 23.24 -19.61 -17.65
N ASP A 185 23.78 -18.81 -16.74
CA ASP A 185 25.21 -18.79 -16.44
C ASP A 185 25.63 -19.93 -15.47
N GLY A 186 26.90 -19.89 -15.03
CA GLY A 186 27.46 -20.91 -14.13
C GLY A 186 26.86 -20.92 -12.73
N ASP A 187 26.16 -19.83 -12.32
CA ASP A 187 25.49 -19.69 -11.03
C ASP A 187 23.99 -20.04 -11.14
N GLY A 188 23.49 -20.38 -12.33
CA GLY A 188 22.08 -20.68 -12.58
C GLY A 188 21.23 -19.47 -12.92
N VAL A 189 21.77 -18.26 -12.99
CA VAL A 189 21.03 -17.03 -13.36
C VAL A 189 20.78 -17.00 -14.86
N ARG A 190 19.53 -16.72 -15.27
CA ARG A 190 19.16 -16.58 -16.68
C ARG A 190 19.86 -15.39 -17.32
N LEU A 191 20.07 -15.48 -18.63
CA LEU A 191 20.65 -14.40 -19.42
C LEU A 191 19.55 -13.67 -20.22
N LEU A 192 19.64 -12.35 -20.25
CA LEU A 192 18.87 -11.51 -21.16
C LEU A 192 19.26 -11.79 -22.63
N PRO A 193 18.43 -11.40 -23.62
CA PRO A 193 18.75 -11.57 -25.03
C PRO A 193 20.07 -10.94 -25.46
N ASP A 194 20.53 -9.89 -24.78
CA ASP A 194 21.79 -9.20 -25.01
C ASP A 194 23.00 -9.85 -24.28
N GLY A 195 22.76 -10.94 -23.55
CA GLY A 195 23.78 -11.72 -22.83
C GLY A 195 24.09 -11.24 -21.42
N ARG A 196 23.50 -10.16 -20.94
CA ARG A 196 23.61 -9.74 -19.54
C ARG A 196 22.86 -10.72 -18.62
N ARG A 197 23.30 -10.79 -17.37
CA ARG A 197 22.61 -11.57 -16.33
C ARG A 197 21.22 -10.98 -16.03
N MET A 198 20.27 -11.83 -15.74
CA MET A 198 18.94 -11.40 -15.30
C MET A 198 18.98 -11.02 -13.83
N GLU A 199 19.48 -9.81 -13.58
CA GLU A 199 19.62 -9.20 -12.27
C GLU A 199 18.72 -7.96 -12.18
N ILE A 200 17.78 -7.97 -11.23
CA ILE A 200 16.81 -6.89 -11.02
C ILE A 200 17.16 -6.13 -9.75
N VAL A 201 17.27 -4.81 -9.85
CA VAL A 201 17.36 -3.94 -8.69
C VAL A 201 15.96 -3.52 -8.29
N VAL A 202 15.51 -3.97 -7.11
CA VAL A 202 14.22 -3.58 -6.52
C VAL A 202 14.46 -2.45 -5.54
N GLU A 203 13.87 -1.28 -5.81
CA GLU A 203 14.06 -0.08 -5.00
C GLU A 203 12.89 0.12 -4.03
N THR A 204 13.23 0.56 -2.81
CA THR A 204 12.26 0.87 -1.74
C THR A 204 12.50 2.28 -1.19
N ALA A 205 11.51 2.83 -0.49
CA ALA A 205 11.67 4.14 0.18
C ALA A 205 12.48 4.08 1.49
N GLY A 206 12.93 2.90 1.94
CA GLY A 206 13.78 2.74 3.11
C GLY A 206 13.17 3.18 4.45
N GLU A 207 11.85 3.30 4.52
CA GLU A 207 11.15 3.81 5.72
C GLU A 207 10.95 2.74 6.78
N GLU A 208 10.94 1.47 6.38
CA GLU A 208 10.68 0.30 7.22
C GLU A 208 11.46 -0.91 6.71
N THR A 209 11.64 -1.93 7.52
CA THR A 209 12.32 -3.17 7.14
C THR A 209 11.38 -4.17 6.49
N GLU A 210 10.07 -4.11 6.75
CA GLU A 210 9.06 -5.05 6.25
C GLU A 210 9.20 -5.34 4.74
N GLN A 211 9.41 -4.28 3.93
CA GLN A 211 9.60 -4.43 2.48
C GLN A 211 10.89 -5.20 2.15
N THR A 212 11.97 -4.93 2.87
CA THR A 212 13.26 -5.61 2.67
C THR A 212 13.16 -7.07 3.10
N ASP A 213 12.54 -7.33 4.25
CA ASP A 213 12.37 -8.68 4.80
C ASP A 213 11.53 -9.56 3.84
N VAL A 214 10.46 -9.02 3.26
CA VAL A 214 9.66 -9.70 2.23
C VAL A 214 10.47 -9.94 0.96
N LEU A 215 11.29 -8.98 0.52
CA LEU A 215 12.13 -9.14 -0.67
C LEU A 215 13.24 -10.18 -0.49
N GLU A 216 13.72 -10.41 0.72
CA GLU A 216 14.68 -11.49 1.01
C GLU A 216 14.04 -12.87 0.78
N LEU A 217 12.80 -13.08 1.21
CA LEU A 217 12.08 -14.33 0.93
C LEU A 217 11.79 -14.49 -0.57
N ILE A 218 11.40 -13.42 -1.26
CA ILE A 218 11.18 -13.44 -2.71
C ILE A 218 12.49 -13.70 -3.47
N HIS A 219 13.63 -13.20 -2.97
CA HIS A 219 14.94 -13.47 -3.58
C HIS A 219 15.19 -14.96 -3.75
N ASP A 220 14.88 -15.76 -2.75
CA ASP A 220 15.18 -17.18 -2.77
C ASP A 220 14.36 -17.92 -3.83
N THR A 221 13.06 -17.68 -3.89
CA THR A 221 12.17 -18.31 -4.87
C THR A 221 12.38 -17.77 -6.31
N TRP A 222 12.70 -16.48 -6.48
CA TRP A 222 13.04 -15.95 -7.80
C TRP A 222 14.40 -16.47 -8.29
N PHE A 223 15.32 -16.75 -7.38
CA PHE A 223 16.60 -17.37 -7.76
C PHE A 223 16.42 -18.78 -8.34
N GLU A 224 15.44 -19.55 -7.86
CA GLU A 224 15.11 -20.88 -8.42
C GLU A 224 14.62 -20.79 -9.87
N ILE A 225 13.94 -19.73 -10.25
CA ILE A 225 13.57 -19.49 -11.65
C ILE A 225 14.67 -18.78 -12.46
N GLY A 226 15.85 -18.55 -11.87
CA GLY A 226 17.02 -17.97 -12.50
C GLY A 226 17.02 -16.44 -12.55
N ILE A 227 16.27 -15.78 -11.68
CA ILE A 227 16.24 -14.32 -11.55
C ILE A 227 16.86 -13.92 -10.22
N LYS A 228 17.90 -13.10 -10.26
CA LYS A 228 18.53 -12.58 -9.05
C LYS A 228 18.06 -11.16 -8.76
N ILE A 229 17.70 -10.89 -7.52
CA ILE A 229 17.31 -9.53 -7.12
C ILE A 229 18.30 -8.91 -6.13
N PHE A 230 18.38 -7.58 -6.18
CA PHE A 230 19.12 -6.74 -5.25
C PHE A 230 18.19 -5.67 -4.69
N THR A 231 18.12 -5.56 -3.39
CA THR A 231 17.31 -4.53 -2.74
C THR A 231 18.11 -3.24 -2.57
N ARG A 232 17.53 -2.11 -2.99
CA ARG A 232 18.12 -0.77 -2.84
C ARG A 232 17.18 0.14 -2.08
N PRO A 233 17.32 0.30 -0.75
CA PRO A 233 16.59 1.31 0.00
C PRO A 233 17.16 2.71 -0.28
N SER A 234 16.30 3.71 -0.38
CA SER A 234 16.67 5.13 -0.52
C SER A 234 15.66 6.02 0.20
N GLN A 235 15.89 7.33 0.20
CA GLN A 235 14.88 8.25 0.70
C GLN A 235 13.69 8.32 -0.28
N ARG A 236 12.47 8.49 0.24
CA ARG A 236 11.21 8.48 -0.54
C ARG A 236 11.27 9.36 -1.79
N GLU A 237 11.75 10.59 -1.67
CA GLU A 237 11.80 11.52 -2.80
C GLU A 237 12.83 11.07 -3.86
N VAL A 238 13.96 10.51 -3.43
CA VAL A 238 14.98 9.94 -4.34
C VAL A 238 14.40 8.74 -5.07
N PHE A 239 13.77 7.80 -4.35
CA PHE A 239 13.10 6.64 -4.91
C PHE A 239 12.06 7.06 -5.97
N ARG A 240 11.14 7.97 -5.64
CA ARG A 240 10.11 8.44 -6.56
C ARG A 240 10.69 9.07 -7.81
N ASN A 241 11.66 9.98 -7.66
CA ASN A 241 12.29 10.63 -8.81
C ASN A 241 12.95 9.63 -9.75
N ARG A 242 13.59 8.58 -9.22
CA ARG A 242 14.21 7.52 -10.02
C ARG A 242 13.17 6.66 -10.74
N VAL A 243 12.04 6.35 -10.10
CA VAL A 243 10.92 5.66 -10.77
C VAL A 243 10.38 6.51 -11.92
N PHE A 244 10.15 7.80 -11.67
CA PHE A 244 9.56 8.72 -12.65
C PHE A 244 10.47 8.99 -13.84
N SER A 245 11.80 9.03 -13.62
CA SER A 245 12.79 9.19 -14.70
C SER A 245 12.99 7.92 -15.53
N GLY A 246 12.55 6.75 -15.04
CA GLY A 246 12.79 5.45 -15.67
C GLY A 246 14.14 4.81 -15.30
N GLU A 247 14.83 5.33 -14.28
CA GLU A 247 16.07 4.72 -13.78
C GLU A 247 15.82 3.46 -12.95
N THR A 248 14.70 3.41 -12.22
CA THR A 248 14.31 2.26 -11.40
C THR A 248 13.76 1.14 -12.29
N GLN A 249 14.32 -0.06 -12.19
CA GLN A 249 13.78 -1.25 -12.85
C GLN A 249 12.45 -1.66 -12.20
N MET A 250 12.43 -1.79 -10.88
CA MET A 250 11.29 -2.29 -10.13
C MET A 250 11.20 -1.60 -8.77
N GLY A 251 10.01 -1.16 -8.42
CA GLY A 251 9.73 -0.54 -7.12
C GLY A 251 8.92 -1.46 -6.23
N VAL A 252 9.01 -1.25 -4.91
CA VAL A 252 8.13 -1.87 -3.92
C VAL A 252 7.42 -0.79 -3.12
N TRP A 253 6.12 -0.95 -2.94
CA TRP A 253 5.26 -0.09 -2.14
C TRP A 253 4.03 -0.87 -1.66
N SER A 254 3.11 -0.18 -0.96
CA SER A 254 1.77 -0.72 -0.78
C SER A 254 1.03 -0.79 -2.12
N GLY A 255 0.11 -1.74 -2.25
CA GLY A 255 -0.80 -1.82 -3.39
C GLY A 255 -1.84 -0.69 -3.39
N VAL A 256 -2.97 -0.92 -4.04
CA VAL A 256 -4.08 0.05 -4.06
C VAL A 256 -4.50 0.41 -2.63
N ASN A 257 -4.72 1.71 -2.38
CA ASN A 257 -5.00 2.18 -1.03
C ASN A 257 -6.38 1.75 -0.53
N ASN A 258 -7.35 1.70 -1.45
CA ASN A 258 -8.72 1.33 -1.13
C ASN A 258 -9.12 0.04 -1.86
N GLY A 259 -8.98 -1.08 -1.20
CA GLY A 259 -9.46 -2.38 -1.68
C GLY A 259 -10.95 -2.64 -1.42
N ILE A 260 -11.66 -1.74 -0.71
CA ILE A 260 -13.09 -1.90 -0.39
C ILE A 260 -14.00 -0.96 -1.19
N VAL A 261 -13.57 -0.64 -2.41
CA VAL A 261 -14.30 0.26 -3.32
C VAL A 261 -15.67 -0.28 -3.71
N THR A 262 -16.56 0.65 -4.08
CA THR A 262 -17.85 0.35 -4.72
C THR A 262 -17.87 0.91 -6.15
N ALA A 263 -18.85 0.51 -6.95
CA ALA A 263 -18.96 0.98 -8.33
C ALA A 263 -19.13 2.50 -8.49
N SER A 264 -19.57 3.20 -7.44
CA SER A 264 -19.69 4.66 -7.41
C SER A 264 -18.37 5.37 -7.14
N MET A 265 -17.35 4.67 -6.63
CA MET A 265 -16.02 5.22 -6.38
C MET A 265 -15.16 5.17 -7.64
N SER A 266 -14.25 6.13 -7.78
CA SER A 266 -13.38 6.22 -8.96
C SER A 266 -12.39 5.07 -9.07
N PRO A 267 -12.23 4.44 -10.24
CA PRO A 267 -11.24 3.38 -10.48
C PRO A 267 -9.82 3.89 -10.73
N PHE A 268 -9.49 5.10 -10.32
CA PHE A 268 -8.24 5.79 -10.67
C PHE A 268 -6.96 5.01 -10.28
N GLU A 269 -6.99 4.20 -9.23
CA GLU A 269 -5.83 3.39 -8.82
C GLU A 269 -5.58 2.18 -9.73
N PHE A 270 -6.58 1.76 -10.52
CA PHE A 270 -6.53 0.61 -11.42
C PHE A 270 -6.32 0.98 -12.90
N VAL A 271 -6.12 2.28 -13.18
CA VAL A 271 -5.97 2.81 -14.54
C VAL A 271 -4.82 3.81 -14.59
N PRO A 272 -4.15 4.01 -15.74
CA PRO A 272 -2.95 4.84 -15.85
C PRO A 272 -3.27 6.34 -15.82
N THR A 273 -3.60 6.88 -14.64
CA THR A 273 -4.03 8.27 -14.45
C THR A 273 -3.16 9.09 -13.49
N GLN A 274 -2.16 8.46 -12.84
CA GLN A 274 -1.30 9.16 -11.88
C GLN A 274 0.16 8.78 -12.06
N GLN A 275 1.06 9.76 -11.98
CA GLN A 275 2.51 9.54 -12.05
C GLN A 275 3.03 8.69 -10.88
N VAL A 276 2.35 8.74 -9.73
CA VAL A 276 2.71 7.94 -8.55
C VAL A 276 2.37 6.44 -8.66
N GLN A 277 1.77 6.01 -9.75
CA GLN A 277 1.57 4.60 -10.08
C GLN A 277 2.85 4.06 -10.70
N TYR A 278 3.70 3.40 -9.90
CA TYR A 278 5.09 3.08 -10.24
C TYR A 278 5.28 2.12 -11.41
N GLN A 279 4.24 1.34 -11.77
CA GLN A 279 4.27 0.47 -12.94
C GLN A 279 4.20 1.24 -14.27
N TRP A 280 3.54 2.42 -14.30
CA TRP A 280 3.33 3.22 -15.51
C TRP A 280 3.44 4.75 -15.32
N PRO A 281 4.50 5.24 -14.67
CA PRO A 281 4.58 6.63 -14.22
C PRO A 281 4.45 7.66 -15.35
N LYS A 282 4.93 7.37 -16.56
CA LYS A 282 4.87 8.33 -17.65
C LYS A 282 3.50 8.42 -18.33
N TRP A 283 2.72 7.35 -18.35
CA TRP A 283 1.33 7.42 -18.80
C TRP A 283 0.47 8.23 -17.83
N GLY A 284 0.66 8.02 -16.51
CA GLY A 284 0.00 8.82 -15.48
C GLY A 284 0.38 10.30 -15.58
N GLN A 285 1.67 10.61 -15.75
CA GLN A 285 2.14 11.96 -15.95
C GLN A 285 1.51 12.64 -17.19
N TYR A 286 1.37 11.90 -18.29
CA TYR A 286 0.72 12.41 -19.50
C TYR A 286 -0.72 12.84 -19.23
N TYR A 287 -1.46 12.02 -18.48
CA TYR A 287 -2.81 12.35 -18.09
C TYR A 287 -2.87 13.57 -17.14
N GLU A 288 -2.09 13.57 -16.05
CA GLU A 288 -2.08 14.65 -15.05
C GLU A 288 -1.68 16.01 -15.64
N THR A 289 -0.80 16.01 -16.63
CA THR A 289 -0.33 17.24 -17.27
C THR A 289 -1.15 17.68 -18.48
N GLY A 290 -2.22 16.94 -18.83
CA GLY A 290 -3.00 17.23 -20.05
C GLY A 290 -2.18 17.07 -21.34
N GLY A 291 -1.21 16.15 -21.33
CA GLY A 291 -0.36 15.84 -22.48
C GLY A 291 0.88 16.74 -22.64
N GLN A 292 1.18 17.58 -21.64
CA GLN A 292 2.36 18.48 -21.69
C GLN A 292 3.67 17.75 -21.31
N ALA A 293 3.59 16.65 -20.55
CA ALA A 293 4.73 15.84 -20.15
C ALA A 293 4.30 14.36 -20.03
N GLY A 294 5.27 13.45 -19.99
CA GLY A 294 5.01 12.01 -19.99
C GLY A 294 4.86 11.45 -21.40
N ASP A 295 4.37 10.22 -21.48
CA ASP A 295 4.22 9.48 -22.73
C ASP A 295 2.73 9.12 -22.95
N GLN A 296 2.30 9.05 -24.22
CA GLN A 296 1.00 8.50 -24.57
C GLN A 296 0.97 6.99 -24.29
N ILE A 297 -0.21 6.49 -23.91
CA ILE A 297 -0.40 5.05 -23.71
C ILE A 297 -0.21 4.35 -25.05
N ASP A 298 0.68 3.37 -25.11
CA ASP A 298 1.08 2.63 -26.30
C ASP A 298 0.87 1.11 -26.20
N ILE A 299 0.19 0.64 -25.13
CA ILE A 299 -0.24 -0.75 -24.94
C ILE A 299 -1.76 -0.80 -25.05
N PRO A 300 -2.34 -1.68 -25.88
CA PRO A 300 -3.80 -1.72 -26.14
C PRO A 300 -4.64 -1.92 -24.87
N GLU A 301 -4.24 -2.83 -23.98
CA GLU A 301 -4.96 -3.15 -22.76
C GLU A 301 -4.94 -1.97 -21.76
N ALA A 302 -3.82 -1.27 -21.66
CA ALA A 302 -3.73 -0.04 -20.85
C ALA A 302 -4.56 1.11 -21.46
N GLN A 303 -4.64 1.18 -22.80
CA GLN A 303 -5.52 2.13 -23.49
C GLN A 303 -7.01 1.79 -23.26
N GLU A 304 -7.36 0.50 -23.20
CA GLU A 304 -8.72 0.05 -22.85
C GLU A 304 -9.06 0.48 -21.42
N LEU A 305 -8.16 0.27 -20.44
CA LEU A 305 -8.34 0.75 -19.06
C LEU A 305 -8.63 2.25 -19.01
N PHE A 306 -7.88 3.03 -19.75
CA PHE A 306 -8.08 4.49 -19.81
C PHE A 306 -9.41 4.88 -20.45
N ASN A 307 -9.83 4.18 -21.49
CA ASN A 307 -11.14 4.40 -22.13
C ASN A 307 -12.29 4.02 -21.19
N LEU A 308 -12.17 2.92 -20.45
CA LEU A 308 -13.13 2.51 -19.42
C LEU A 308 -13.24 3.53 -18.29
N PHE A 309 -12.13 4.11 -17.88
CA PHE A 309 -12.13 5.19 -16.90
C PHE A 309 -12.92 6.42 -17.38
N LYS A 310 -12.70 6.87 -18.60
CA LYS A 310 -13.47 7.96 -19.21
C LYS A 310 -14.95 7.64 -19.31
N LEU A 311 -15.28 6.40 -19.70
CA LEU A 311 -16.67 5.94 -19.78
C LEU A 311 -17.32 5.95 -18.38
N TRP A 312 -16.60 5.46 -17.34
CA TRP A 312 -17.08 5.48 -15.96
C TRP A 312 -17.41 6.92 -15.51
N GLN A 313 -16.57 7.89 -15.83
CA GLN A 313 -16.76 9.31 -15.44
C GLN A 313 -18.07 9.90 -15.99
N THR A 314 -18.56 9.42 -17.13
CA THR A 314 -19.76 9.93 -17.80
C THR A 314 -20.98 9.02 -17.64
N THR A 315 -20.83 7.87 -16.98
CA THR A 315 -21.92 6.91 -16.72
C THR A 315 -22.58 7.23 -15.39
N GLU A 316 -23.89 7.35 -15.34
CA GLU A 316 -24.66 7.62 -14.12
C GLU A 316 -25.26 6.35 -13.52
N GLU A 317 -25.62 5.36 -14.35
CA GLU A 317 -26.29 4.13 -13.95
C GLU A 317 -25.37 3.23 -13.12
N PRO A 318 -25.78 2.86 -11.86
CA PRO A 318 -24.93 2.06 -10.98
C PRO A 318 -24.54 0.69 -11.53
N GLU A 319 -25.47 0.00 -12.20
CA GLU A 319 -25.23 -1.32 -12.81
C GLU A 319 -24.19 -1.22 -13.92
N ARG A 320 -24.27 -0.19 -14.75
CA ARG A 320 -23.31 0.05 -15.81
C ARG A 320 -21.93 0.43 -15.27
N ARG A 321 -21.87 1.20 -14.21
CA ARG A 321 -20.60 1.47 -13.49
C ARG A 321 -19.98 0.19 -12.94
N ALA A 322 -20.79 -0.73 -12.39
CA ALA A 322 -20.30 -2.01 -11.90
C ALA A 322 -19.74 -2.90 -13.03
N GLU A 323 -20.38 -2.90 -14.21
CA GLU A 323 -19.86 -3.61 -15.39
C GLU A 323 -18.51 -3.03 -15.85
N ILE A 324 -18.39 -1.71 -15.91
CA ILE A 324 -17.12 -1.03 -16.27
C ILE A 324 -16.02 -1.39 -15.25
N TRP A 325 -16.30 -1.35 -13.96
CA TRP A 325 -15.40 -1.77 -12.92
C TRP A 325 -15.00 -3.25 -13.07
N GLY A 326 -15.96 -4.13 -13.34
CA GLY A 326 -15.69 -5.54 -13.57
C GLY A 326 -14.66 -5.74 -14.67
N ARG A 327 -14.83 -5.03 -15.81
CA ARG A 327 -13.88 -5.12 -16.92
C ARG A 327 -12.50 -4.54 -16.58
N ILE A 328 -12.43 -3.45 -15.82
CA ILE A 328 -11.16 -2.89 -15.32
C ILE A 328 -10.42 -3.91 -14.44
N LEU A 329 -11.13 -4.58 -13.53
CA LEU A 329 -10.53 -5.58 -12.63
C LEU A 329 -10.09 -6.83 -13.41
N GLU A 330 -10.86 -7.28 -14.40
CA GLU A 330 -10.49 -8.37 -15.29
C GLU A 330 -9.18 -8.09 -16.03
N ILE A 331 -9.04 -6.90 -16.64
CA ILE A 331 -7.81 -6.52 -17.35
C ILE A 331 -6.62 -6.49 -16.37
N ASN A 332 -6.77 -5.88 -15.17
CA ASN A 332 -5.69 -5.84 -14.19
C ASN A 332 -5.28 -7.25 -13.73
N THR A 333 -6.23 -8.15 -13.57
CA THR A 333 -5.99 -9.56 -13.21
C THR A 333 -5.24 -10.31 -14.31
N GLU A 334 -5.68 -10.14 -15.58
CA GLU A 334 -5.03 -10.77 -16.72
C GLU A 334 -3.63 -10.23 -16.99
N GLU A 335 -3.43 -8.93 -16.85
CA GLU A 335 -2.17 -8.29 -17.17
C GLU A 335 -1.18 -8.27 -16.02
N THR A 336 -1.64 -8.36 -14.77
CA THR A 336 -0.79 -8.33 -13.56
C THR A 336 0.22 -7.17 -13.62
N TYR A 337 -0.25 -5.95 -13.88
CA TYR A 337 0.61 -4.77 -14.00
C TYR A 337 1.39 -4.45 -12.72
N SER A 338 0.84 -4.84 -11.57
CA SER A 338 1.50 -4.83 -10.27
C SER A 338 1.30 -6.19 -9.59
N ILE A 339 2.31 -6.67 -8.88
CA ILE A 339 2.32 -8.00 -8.29
C ILE A 339 2.07 -7.85 -6.78
N GLY A 340 0.88 -8.20 -6.32
CA GLY A 340 0.55 -8.23 -4.89
C GLY A 340 1.17 -9.44 -4.19
N VAL A 341 1.46 -9.27 -2.90
CA VAL A 341 2.00 -10.35 -2.06
C VAL A 341 0.95 -10.85 -1.08
N VAL A 342 0.51 -9.99 -0.17
CA VAL A 342 -0.54 -10.30 0.83
C VAL A 342 -1.47 -9.12 1.02
N CYS A 343 -2.73 -9.40 1.37
CA CYS A 343 -3.72 -8.40 1.79
C CYS A 343 -4.25 -8.70 3.20
N CYS A 344 -5.20 -7.91 3.64
CA CYS A 344 -5.96 -8.12 4.88
C CYS A 344 -5.08 -8.19 6.14
N THR A 345 -3.91 -7.55 6.09
CA THR A 345 -2.97 -7.51 7.21
C THR A 345 -3.56 -6.76 8.40
N ARG A 346 -2.96 -6.96 9.57
CA ARG A 346 -3.38 -6.28 10.79
C ARG A 346 -2.46 -5.11 11.11
N GLN A 347 -3.06 -3.98 11.44
CA GLN A 347 -2.39 -2.77 11.89
C GLN A 347 -2.43 -2.67 13.42
N PRO A 348 -1.28 -2.74 14.11
CA PRO A 348 -1.25 -2.46 15.55
C PRO A 348 -1.65 -1.01 15.82
N VAL A 349 -2.56 -0.83 16.77
CA VAL A 349 -3.07 0.48 17.22
C VAL A 349 -2.98 0.54 18.74
N ILE A 350 -2.15 1.45 19.24
CA ILE A 350 -2.05 1.76 20.68
C ILE A 350 -3.21 2.68 21.05
N VAL A 351 -3.90 2.35 22.12
CA VAL A 351 -4.98 3.14 22.71
C VAL A 351 -4.82 3.15 24.23
N ALA A 352 -4.66 4.31 24.84
CA ALA A 352 -4.59 4.44 26.29
C ALA A 352 -5.87 3.89 26.97
N ASP A 353 -5.73 3.23 28.11
CA ASP A 353 -6.83 2.53 28.80
C ASP A 353 -7.98 3.48 29.21
N ASN A 354 -7.63 4.73 29.49
CA ASN A 354 -8.61 5.78 29.82
C ASN A 354 -9.14 6.57 28.62
N LEU A 355 -8.63 6.33 27.40
CA LEU A 355 -9.13 6.95 26.17
C LEU A 355 -10.34 6.17 25.66
N LYS A 356 -11.52 6.78 25.68
CA LYS A 356 -12.80 6.17 25.33
C LYS A 356 -13.29 6.59 23.95
N ASN A 357 -14.29 5.88 23.44
CA ASN A 357 -14.91 6.04 22.13
C ASN A 357 -14.03 5.66 20.94
N VAL A 358 -12.81 5.20 21.17
CA VAL A 358 -12.01 4.60 20.11
C VAL A 358 -12.56 3.20 19.79
N PRO A 359 -12.86 2.83 18.53
CA PRO A 359 -13.37 1.51 18.18
C PRO A 359 -12.46 0.37 18.62
N LEU A 360 -13.02 -0.74 19.11
CA LEU A 360 -12.28 -1.96 19.42
C LEU A 360 -11.77 -2.62 18.15
N GLU A 361 -12.63 -2.73 17.14
CA GLU A 361 -12.37 -3.26 15.82
C GLU A 361 -12.67 -2.19 14.78
N ALA A 362 -11.77 -2.00 13.82
CA ALA A 362 -11.89 -0.95 12.83
C ALA A 362 -11.01 -1.23 11.61
N ILE A 363 -11.14 -0.40 10.59
CA ILE A 363 -10.27 -0.37 9.42
C ILE A 363 -9.29 0.79 9.57
N TYR A 364 -8.01 0.53 9.44
CA TYR A 364 -6.98 1.56 9.38
C TYR A 364 -6.50 1.72 7.93
N ALA A 365 -6.92 2.81 7.30
CA ALA A 365 -6.59 3.10 5.91
C ALA A 365 -6.51 4.61 5.69
N TRP A 366 -5.70 5.02 4.71
CA TRP A 366 -5.71 6.40 4.24
C TRP A 366 -7.01 6.69 3.49
N ASP A 367 -7.34 5.89 2.51
CA ASP A 367 -8.60 5.93 1.78
C ASP A 367 -9.38 4.62 2.04
N PRO A 368 -10.66 4.66 2.42
CA PRO A 368 -11.51 5.85 2.60
C PRO A 368 -11.45 6.47 4.01
N GLY A 369 -10.60 5.97 4.88
CA GLY A 369 -10.72 6.21 6.33
C GLY A 369 -10.05 7.48 6.85
N ALA A 370 -9.14 8.12 6.10
CA ALA A 370 -8.23 9.15 6.61
C ALA A 370 -7.63 8.73 7.97
N HIS A 371 -7.19 7.48 8.05
CA HIS A 371 -6.74 6.77 9.26
C HIS A 371 -7.80 6.79 10.37
N PHE A 372 -7.67 7.65 11.39
CA PHE A 372 -8.65 7.79 12.46
C PHE A 372 -9.84 8.71 12.10
N GLY A 373 -9.77 9.46 11.00
CA GLY A 373 -10.73 10.52 10.67
C GLY A 373 -12.18 10.05 10.57
N ILE A 374 -12.41 8.88 9.96
CA ILE A 374 -13.74 8.27 9.81
C ILE A 374 -14.39 7.94 11.16
N TYR A 375 -13.62 7.75 12.22
CA TYR A 375 -14.11 7.39 13.56
C TYR A 375 -14.38 8.61 14.43
N LEU A 376 -14.38 9.80 13.85
CA LEU A 376 -14.75 11.04 14.49
C LEU A 376 -13.97 11.30 15.80
N PRO A 377 -12.64 11.52 15.72
CA PRO A 377 -11.81 11.71 16.92
C PRO A 377 -12.26 12.84 17.85
N ASP A 378 -13.06 13.78 17.34
CA ASP A 378 -13.69 14.84 18.13
C ASP A 378 -14.69 14.29 19.18
N THR A 379 -15.13 13.04 19.04
CA THR A 379 -15.97 12.34 20.03
C THR A 379 -15.17 11.50 21.02
N PHE A 380 -13.85 11.41 20.88
CA PHE A 380 -13.00 10.71 21.84
C PHE A 380 -12.86 11.53 23.12
N TYR A 381 -12.82 10.86 24.27
CA TYR A 381 -12.68 11.52 25.57
C TYR A 381 -11.86 10.66 26.53
N PHE A 382 -11.25 11.31 27.50
CA PHE A 382 -10.63 10.62 28.61
C PHE A 382 -11.63 10.40 29.74
N ASP A 383 -11.69 9.16 30.22
CA ASP A 383 -12.44 8.83 31.43
C ASP A 383 -11.67 9.42 32.61
N ASP A 384 -12.31 10.30 33.38
CA ASP A 384 -11.71 10.85 34.59
C ASP A 384 -11.57 9.73 35.63
N VAL A 385 -10.41 9.06 35.62
CA VAL A 385 -10.02 8.27 36.77
C VAL A 385 -9.69 9.29 37.87
N ALA A 386 -10.60 9.41 38.82
CA ALA A 386 -10.40 10.26 39.98
C ALA A 386 -9.00 10.01 40.59
N GLY A 387 -8.08 10.94 40.42
CA GLY A 387 -6.82 10.94 41.15
C GLY A 387 -5.52 10.88 40.36
N ARG A 388 -5.35 11.64 39.27
CA ARG A 388 -4.02 12.04 38.79
C ARG A 388 -3.94 13.54 38.56
#